data_92ca23c6e27d256b973ca6bb5b11d820
#
_entry.id   92ca23c6e27d256b973ca6bb5b11d820
#
_cell.length_a   1.000
_cell.length_b   1.000
_cell.length_c   1.000
_cell.angle_alpha   90.00
_cell.angle_beta   90.00
_cell.angle_gamma   90.00
#
_symmetry.space_group_name_H-M   'P 1'
#
loop_
_entity.id
_entity.type
_entity.pdbx_description
1 polymer ?
#
loop_
_entity_poly.entity_id
_entity_poly.type
_entity_poly.pdbx_seq_one_letter_code
_entity_poly.pdbx_strand_id
1 'polypeptide(L)'
;SFPTRRSSDLTTDKTAIRAEDWHTDDSYFAIPAKATLLHGIEIPSRGGATWFCNMHSVYESLPEAIRKRIDGLRAIHGYDTPRARNRPSARTAEEIAETPDVEHPLVRTHPETGRKALYLNPNRLDRIVGLDRKESDDLLDELAEEARKPRHHHGHVWSVGDIVVWDNRATMHRVVIDYPVGETRIMQRVLIEGDRPV
;
A
#
# COMPACT_ATOMS: atom_id res chain seq x y z
N SER A 1 -15.90 -14.42 14.26
CA SER A 1 -14.91 -15.01 13.36
C SER A 1 -14.33 -13.90 12.49
N PHE A 2 -13.04 -13.68 12.57
CA PHE A 2 -12.35 -12.74 11.68
C PHE A 2 -12.31 -13.35 10.28
N PRO A 3 -12.77 -12.68 9.22
CA PRO A 3 -12.59 -13.16 7.88
C PRO A 3 -11.10 -13.12 7.53
N THR A 4 -10.44 -14.26 7.69
CA THR A 4 -9.06 -14.43 7.24
C THR A 4 -9.10 -14.76 5.75
N ARG A 5 -8.78 -13.80 4.89
CA ARG A 5 -8.42 -14.12 3.50
C ARG A 5 -7.03 -14.77 3.53
N ARG A 6 -6.97 -16.07 3.36
CA ARG A 6 -5.72 -16.77 3.08
C ARG A 6 -5.36 -16.51 1.61
N SER A 7 -4.34 -15.72 1.38
CA SER A 7 -3.67 -15.70 0.10
C SER A 7 -2.30 -16.35 0.31
N SER A 8 -2.13 -17.53 -0.24
CA SER A 8 -0.81 -18.15 -0.37
C SER A 8 -0.23 -17.69 -1.70
N ASP A 9 0.70 -16.75 -1.68
CA ASP A 9 1.48 -16.41 -2.87
C ASP A 9 2.54 -17.50 -3.09
N LEU A 10 2.08 -18.69 -3.54
CA LEU A 10 2.92 -19.74 -4.05
C LEU A 10 3.30 -19.36 -5.49
N THR A 11 4.27 -18.49 -5.66
CA THR A 11 4.74 -18.21 -7.01
C THR A 11 6.22 -18.52 -7.14
N THR A 12 6.50 -19.47 -7.99
CA THR A 12 7.85 -19.75 -8.52
C THR A 12 8.19 -18.81 -9.68
N ASP A 13 7.21 -18.07 -10.18
CA ASP A 13 7.36 -17.09 -11.25
C ASP A 13 7.47 -15.68 -10.68
N LYS A 14 8.65 -15.09 -10.77
CA LYS A 14 8.92 -13.71 -10.32
C LYS A 14 8.08 -12.67 -11.04
N THR A 15 7.63 -12.95 -12.27
CA THR A 15 6.78 -12.03 -13.06
C THR A 15 5.37 -11.91 -12.47
N ALA A 16 4.95 -12.84 -11.62
CA ALA A 16 3.66 -12.83 -10.96
C ALA A 16 3.64 -12.02 -9.63
N ILE A 17 4.81 -11.58 -9.13
CA ILE A 17 4.88 -10.80 -7.88
C ILE A 17 4.51 -9.34 -8.17
N ARG A 18 3.32 -8.94 -7.73
CA ARG A 18 2.75 -7.60 -7.97
C ARG A 18 3.08 -6.57 -6.87
N ALA A 19 3.84 -6.96 -5.84
CA ALA A 19 4.12 -6.16 -4.65
C ALA A 19 5.47 -5.42 -4.68
N GLU A 20 6.10 -5.27 -5.88
CA GLU A 20 7.36 -4.53 -6.03
C GLU A 20 7.22 -3.02 -5.86
N ASP A 21 6.05 -2.48 -6.22
CA ASP A 21 5.78 -1.06 -6.05
C ASP A 21 5.30 -0.74 -4.63
N TRP A 22 5.60 0.47 -4.15
CA TRP A 22 5.06 0.96 -2.89
C TRP A 22 3.53 0.97 -2.90
N HIS A 23 2.91 0.33 -1.90
CA HIS A 23 1.47 0.25 -1.76
C HIS A 23 1.04 0.09 -0.29
N THR A 24 -0.21 0.38 -0.02
CA THR A 24 -0.91 -0.08 1.17
C THR A 24 -1.96 -1.09 0.77
N ASP A 25 -2.24 -2.08 1.63
CA ASP A 25 -3.20 -3.14 1.30
C ASP A 25 -4.64 -2.59 1.25
N ASP A 26 -5.41 -3.12 0.30
CA ASP A 26 -6.87 -3.00 0.21
C ASP A 26 -7.43 -1.56 0.14
N SER A 27 -6.63 -0.55 -0.19
CA SER A 27 -7.08 0.85 -0.23
C SER A 27 -8.23 1.13 -1.21
N TYR A 28 -8.51 0.21 -2.13
CA TYR A 28 -9.63 0.28 -3.07
C TYR A 28 -10.97 -0.26 -2.50
N PHE A 29 -11.00 -0.66 -1.23
CA PHE A 29 -12.23 -0.98 -0.52
C PHE A 29 -12.67 0.18 0.38
N ALA A 30 -13.97 0.31 0.61
CA ALA A 30 -14.53 1.31 1.52
C ALA A 30 -14.04 1.12 2.97
N ILE A 31 -13.74 -0.11 3.35
CA ILE A 31 -13.14 -0.51 4.63
C ILE A 31 -11.87 -1.30 4.33
N PRO A 32 -10.71 -0.64 4.25
CA PRO A 32 -9.43 -1.29 4.00
C PRO A 32 -8.97 -2.13 5.19
N ALA A 33 -8.04 -3.07 4.93
CA ALA A 33 -7.36 -3.78 6.01
C ALA A 33 -6.60 -2.80 6.91
N LYS A 34 -6.82 -2.87 8.25
CA LYS A 34 -6.08 -2.04 9.20
C LYS A 34 -4.65 -2.53 9.41
N ALA A 35 -4.44 -3.84 9.36
CA ALA A 35 -3.13 -4.43 9.53
C ALA A 35 -2.97 -5.67 8.65
N THR A 36 -1.74 -5.97 8.29
CA THR A 36 -1.35 -7.20 7.62
C THR A 36 -0.33 -7.93 8.48
N LEU A 37 -0.52 -9.24 8.62
CA LEU A 37 0.43 -10.17 9.20
C LEU A 37 1.03 -11.02 8.07
N LEU A 38 2.33 -11.12 8.03
CA LEU A 38 3.06 -11.97 7.10
C LEU A 38 3.97 -12.93 7.87
N HIS A 39 3.87 -14.22 7.57
CA HIS A 39 4.67 -15.29 8.15
C HIS A 39 5.56 -15.92 7.09
N GLY A 40 6.86 -15.97 7.33
CA GLY A 40 7.87 -16.56 6.45
C GLY A 40 7.91 -18.08 6.55
N ILE A 41 7.42 -18.78 5.53
CA ILE A 41 7.39 -20.25 5.47
C ILE A 41 8.66 -20.78 4.81
N GLU A 42 9.00 -20.24 3.64
CA GLU A 42 10.22 -20.56 2.90
C GLU A 42 10.88 -19.27 2.46
N ILE A 43 12.14 -19.10 2.81
CA ILE A 43 12.87 -17.85 2.58
C ILE A 43 14.09 -18.18 1.72
N PRO A 44 14.34 -17.41 0.64
CA PRO A 44 15.52 -17.58 -0.19
C PRO A 44 16.81 -17.32 0.61
N SER A 45 17.93 -17.86 0.12
CA SER A 45 19.24 -17.76 0.76
C SER A 45 19.74 -16.33 0.94
N ARG A 46 19.25 -15.39 0.11
CA ARG A 46 19.52 -13.95 0.19
C ARG A 46 18.44 -13.15 -0.53
N GLY A 47 18.30 -11.88 -0.19
CA GLY A 47 17.33 -10.97 -0.83
C GLY A 47 15.89 -11.22 -0.37
N GLY A 48 14.92 -10.75 -1.14
CA GLY A 48 13.49 -10.92 -0.86
C GLY A 48 13.00 -10.10 0.35
N ALA A 49 13.71 -9.07 0.75
CA ALA A 49 13.35 -8.20 1.86
C ALA A 49 12.00 -7.51 1.62
N THR A 50 11.28 -7.25 2.70
CA THR A 50 10.10 -6.36 2.68
C THR A 50 10.52 -5.00 3.23
N TRP A 51 10.25 -3.95 2.46
CA TRP A 51 10.49 -2.57 2.88
C TRP A 51 9.20 -1.89 3.27
N PHE A 52 9.27 -1.10 4.31
CA PHE A 52 8.17 -0.33 4.89
C PHE A 52 8.48 1.16 4.78
N CYS A 53 7.46 1.98 4.49
CA CYS A 53 7.53 3.43 4.49
C CYS A 53 6.59 3.98 5.57
N ASN A 54 7.14 4.76 6.50
CA ASN A 54 6.38 5.39 7.58
C ASN A 54 5.66 6.63 7.08
N MET A 55 4.36 6.53 6.84
CA MET A 55 3.55 7.61 6.27
C MET A 55 3.23 8.74 7.26
N HIS A 56 3.39 8.53 8.58
CA HIS A 56 3.43 9.61 9.55
C HIS A 56 4.67 10.50 9.33
N SER A 57 5.84 9.86 9.23
CA SER A 57 7.11 10.58 8.97
C SER A 57 7.09 11.32 7.63
N VAL A 58 6.48 10.74 6.59
CA VAL A 58 6.28 11.42 5.30
C VAL A 58 5.45 12.68 5.49
N TYR A 59 4.27 12.58 6.12
CA TYR A 59 3.40 13.72 6.36
C TYR A 59 4.08 14.81 7.20
N GLU A 60 4.75 14.43 8.28
CA GLU A 60 5.43 15.35 9.20
C GLU A 60 6.59 16.10 8.54
N SER A 61 7.24 15.50 7.53
CA SER A 61 8.36 16.10 6.81
C SER A 61 7.94 17.05 5.69
N LEU A 62 6.66 17.06 5.30
CA LEU A 62 6.16 17.97 4.28
C LEU A 62 6.24 19.43 4.76
N PRO A 63 6.55 20.40 3.87
CA PRO A 63 6.44 21.81 4.18
C PRO A 63 5.04 22.17 4.69
N GLU A 64 4.96 23.12 5.61
CA GLU A 64 3.68 23.56 6.20
C GLU A 64 2.67 23.98 5.14
N ALA A 65 3.12 24.67 4.08
CA ALA A 65 2.27 25.09 2.96
C ALA A 65 1.62 23.90 2.26
N ILE A 66 2.39 22.81 2.04
CA ILE A 66 1.87 21.58 1.42
C ILE A 66 0.90 20.89 2.38
N ARG A 67 1.24 20.76 3.67
CA ARG A 67 0.32 20.17 4.66
C ARG A 67 -1.02 20.89 4.72
N LYS A 68 -1.00 22.24 4.71
CA LYS A 68 -2.23 23.07 4.66
C LYS A 68 -3.00 22.87 3.36
N ARG A 69 -2.30 22.73 2.22
CA ARG A 69 -2.93 22.52 0.92
C ARG A 69 -3.66 21.19 0.84
N ILE A 70 -3.09 20.13 1.42
CA ILE A 70 -3.65 18.75 1.33
C ILE A 70 -4.62 18.43 2.48
N ASP A 71 -4.71 19.26 3.51
CA ASP A 71 -5.61 19.04 4.63
C ASP A 71 -7.08 19.08 4.16
N GLY A 72 -7.84 18.06 4.50
CA GLY A 72 -9.23 17.90 4.07
C GLY A 72 -9.42 17.46 2.61
N LEU A 73 -8.37 17.36 1.80
CA LEU A 73 -8.49 16.79 0.44
C LEU A 73 -8.80 15.30 0.49
N ARG A 74 -9.57 14.85 -0.49
CA ARG A 74 -9.94 13.45 -0.67
C ARG A 74 -9.45 12.95 -2.01
N ALA A 75 -9.19 11.66 -2.10
CA ALA A 75 -8.69 11.03 -3.32
C ALA A 75 -9.50 9.79 -3.68
N ILE A 76 -9.64 9.54 -4.96
CA ILE A 76 -10.30 8.35 -5.50
C ILE A 76 -9.29 7.21 -5.55
N HIS A 77 -9.65 6.09 -4.94
CA HIS A 77 -8.94 4.82 -5.02
C HIS A 77 -9.78 3.80 -5.80
N GLY A 78 -9.17 3.12 -6.74
CA GLY A 78 -9.81 2.10 -7.55
C GLY A 78 -8.92 0.88 -7.75
N TYR A 79 -9.53 -0.23 -8.11
CA TYR A 79 -8.78 -1.45 -8.39
C TYR A 79 -7.93 -1.32 -9.67
N ASP A 80 -8.45 -0.64 -10.68
CA ASP A 80 -7.78 -0.41 -11.97
C ASP A 80 -7.83 1.09 -12.30
N THR A 81 -6.75 1.80 -11.98
CA THR A 81 -6.66 3.24 -12.17
C THR A 81 -5.75 3.59 -13.34
N PRO A 82 -5.96 4.74 -14.01
CA PRO A 82 -5.07 5.21 -15.08
C PRO A 82 -3.61 5.38 -14.64
N ARG A 83 -3.36 5.58 -13.35
CA ARG A 83 -2.02 5.75 -12.77
C ARG A 83 -1.34 4.42 -12.43
N ALA A 84 -2.06 3.30 -12.45
CA ALA A 84 -1.48 1.99 -12.12
C ALA A 84 -0.41 1.60 -13.16
N ARG A 85 0.81 1.36 -12.67
CA ARG A 85 1.93 0.90 -13.51
C ARG A 85 1.73 -0.55 -13.96
N ASN A 86 1.21 -1.38 -13.05
CA ASN A 86 0.92 -2.78 -13.29
C ASN A 86 -0.59 -2.96 -13.31
N ARG A 87 -1.20 -2.90 -14.50
CA ARG A 87 -2.63 -3.14 -14.63
C ARG A 87 -2.96 -4.58 -14.29
N PRO A 88 -3.97 -4.82 -13.42
CA PRO A 88 -4.46 -6.17 -13.19
C PRO A 88 -5.02 -6.77 -14.48
N SER A 89 -5.19 -8.10 -14.50
CA SER A 89 -5.94 -8.79 -15.56
C SER A 89 -7.35 -8.18 -15.69
N ALA A 90 -7.90 -8.22 -16.90
CA ALA A 90 -9.26 -7.77 -17.15
C ALA A 90 -10.23 -8.40 -16.13
N ARG A 91 -11.05 -7.55 -15.51
CA ARG A 91 -12.09 -7.96 -14.56
C ARG A 91 -13.40 -8.25 -15.26
N THR A 92 -14.18 -9.16 -14.70
CA THR A 92 -15.58 -9.37 -15.12
C THR A 92 -16.46 -8.18 -14.70
N ALA A 93 -17.66 -8.09 -15.26
CA ALA A 93 -18.62 -7.05 -14.89
C ALA A 93 -19.04 -7.18 -13.40
N GLU A 94 -19.13 -8.40 -12.89
CA GLU A 94 -19.44 -8.70 -11.49
C GLU A 94 -18.32 -8.20 -10.56
N GLU A 95 -17.06 -8.49 -10.88
CA GLU A 95 -15.90 -8.02 -10.11
C GLU A 95 -15.79 -6.48 -10.10
N ILE A 96 -16.15 -5.81 -11.19
CA ILE A 96 -16.21 -4.34 -11.27
C ILE A 96 -17.32 -3.82 -10.34
N ALA A 97 -18.47 -4.45 -10.34
CA ALA A 97 -19.61 -4.06 -9.51
C ALA A 97 -19.33 -4.26 -8.01
N GLU A 98 -18.55 -5.29 -7.63
CA GLU A 98 -18.17 -5.58 -6.26
C GLU A 98 -17.06 -4.67 -5.71
N THR A 99 -16.29 -4.04 -6.60
CA THR A 99 -15.18 -3.16 -6.22
C THR A 99 -15.28 -1.81 -6.94
N PRO A 100 -16.35 -1.02 -6.70
CA PRO A 100 -16.45 0.33 -7.24
C PRO A 100 -15.33 1.20 -6.67
N ASP A 101 -14.99 2.26 -7.41
CA ASP A 101 -14.06 3.27 -6.91
C ASP A 101 -14.56 3.85 -5.58
N VAL A 102 -13.62 4.10 -4.67
CA VAL A 102 -13.92 4.63 -3.34
C VAL A 102 -13.16 5.91 -3.08
N GLU A 103 -13.75 6.76 -2.25
CA GLU A 103 -13.16 8.04 -1.86
C GLU A 103 -12.63 7.96 -0.43
N HIS A 104 -11.33 8.26 -0.25
CA HIS A 104 -10.65 8.30 1.03
C HIS A 104 -10.00 9.67 1.29
N PRO A 105 -9.75 10.06 2.54
CA PRO A 105 -8.94 11.24 2.85
C PRO A 105 -7.52 11.06 2.32
N LEU A 106 -6.93 12.11 1.74
CA LEU A 106 -5.52 12.11 1.33
C LEU A 106 -4.58 12.13 2.54
N VAL A 107 -5.05 12.76 3.64
CA VAL A 107 -4.39 12.75 4.96
C VAL A 107 -5.33 12.05 5.94
N ARG A 108 -4.93 10.87 6.38
CA ARG A 108 -5.70 10.05 7.32
C ARG A 108 -5.30 10.35 8.76
N THR A 109 -6.28 10.46 9.66
CA THR A 109 -6.02 10.48 11.10
C THR A 109 -6.03 9.05 11.64
N HIS A 110 -4.96 8.64 12.30
CA HIS A 110 -4.87 7.33 12.91
C HIS A 110 -5.80 7.24 14.13
N PRO A 111 -6.78 6.31 14.16
CA PRO A 111 -7.87 6.34 15.14
C PRO A 111 -7.41 6.11 16.59
N GLU A 112 -6.31 5.40 16.80
CA GLU A 112 -5.81 5.08 18.14
C GLU A 112 -4.81 6.11 18.67
N THR A 113 -4.04 6.76 17.77
CA THR A 113 -2.95 7.68 18.18
C THR A 113 -3.27 9.15 17.92
N GLY A 114 -4.27 9.45 17.09
CA GLY A 114 -4.58 10.80 16.64
C GLY A 114 -3.55 11.41 15.67
N ARG A 115 -2.46 10.69 15.35
CA ARG A 115 -1.43 11.19 14.43
C ARG A 115 -1.94 11.18 12.99
N LYS A 116 -1.58 12.23 12.26
CA LYS A 116 -1.86 12.30 10.82
C LYS A 116 -0.84 11.49 10.04
N ALA A 117 -1.30 10.79 9.01
CA ALA A 117 -0.48 10.04 8.04
C ALA A 117 -0.93 10.39 6.62
N LEU A 118 0.00 10.53 5.71
CA LEU A 118 -0.32 10.62 4.29
C LEU A 118 -0.85 9.26 3.81
N TYR A 119 -2.02 9.23 3.16
CA TYR A 119 -2.66 7.99 2.73
C TYR A 119 -2.55 7.82 1.21
N LEU A 120 -1.45 7.23 0.78
CA LEU A 120 -1.15 6.98 -0.63
C LEU A 120 -1.20 5.48 -0.96
N ASN A 121 -1.55 5.20 -2.19
CA ASN A 121 -1.32 3.93 -2.86
C ASN A 121 -1.11 4.21 -4.35
N PRO A 122 0.14 4.40 -4.82
CA PRO A 122 0.43 4.82 -6.19
C PRO A 122 -0.22 3.95 -7.28
N ASN A 123 -0.46 2.67 -6.98
CA ASN A 123 -1.06 1.73 -7.93
C ASN A 123 -2.61 1.70 -7.89
N ARG A 124 -3.22 2.30 -6.87
CA ARG A 124 -4.68 2.25 -6.66
C ARG A 124 -5.31 3.65 -6.60
N LEU A 125 -4.50 4.69 -6.51
CA LEU A 125 -4.95 6.06 -6.42
C LEU A 125 -5.11 6.63 -7.83
N ASP A 126 -6.30 7.15 -8.15
CA ASP A 126 -6.58 7.75 -9.46
C ASP A 126 -6.32 9.25 -9.46
N ARG A 127 -7.06 10.00 -8.65
CA ARG A 127 -7.02 11.47 -8.64
C ARG A 127 -7.47 12.04 -7.30
N ILE A 128 -7.14 13.31 -7.08
CA ILE A 128 -7.67 14.13 -5.99
C ILE A 128 -9.00 14.73 -6.42
N VAL A 129 -10.01 14.62 -5.56
CA VAL A 129 -11.35 15.15 -5.81
C VAL A 129 -11.31 16.68 -5.83
N GLY A 130 -11.96 17.29 -6.83
CA GLY A 130 -12.07 18.73 -6.95
C GLY A 130 -10.90 19.44 -7.64
N LEU A 131 -9.80 18.73 -7.94
CA LEU A 131 -8.71 19.25 -8.76
C LEU A 131 -8.84 18.81 -10.22
N ASP A 132 -8.30 19.61 -11.16
CA ASP A 132 -8.15 19.12 -12.53
C ASP A 132 -7.10 17.99 -12.59
N ARG A 133 -7.09 17.27 -13.71
CA ARG A 133 -6.24 16.06 -13.85
C ARG A 133 -4.76 16.38 -13.69
N LYS A 134 -4.30 17.45 -14.31
CA LYS A 134 -2.89 17.83 -14.26
C LYS A 134 -2.48 18.28 -12.87
N GLU A 135 -3.27 19.12 -12.23
CA GLU A 135 -3.00 19.60 -10.88
C GLU A 135 -3.00 18.44 -9.86
N SER A 136 -3.95 17.51 -10.02
CA SER A 136 -4.02 16.31 -9.20
C SER A 136 -2.78 15.42 -9.38
N ASP A 137 -2.38 15.16 -10.62
CA ASP A 137 -1.23 14.31 -10.92
C ASP A 137 0.08 14.94 -10.41
N ASP A 138 0.29 16.23 -10.66
CA ASP A 138 1.48 16.95 -10.19
C ASP A 138 1.60 16.87 -8.65
N LEU A 139 0.50 17.09 -7.92
CA LEU A 139 0.49 17.04 -6.46
C LEU A 139 0.72 15.60 -5.95
N LEU A 140 0.07 14.61 -6.54
CA LEU A 140 0.27 13.21 -6.16
C LEU A 140 1.70 12.74 -6.42
N ASP A 141 2.32 13.18 -7.50
CA ASP A 141 3.70 12.86 -7.81
C ASP A 141 4.68 13.52 -6.83
N GLU A 142 4.45 14.79 -6.46
CA GLU A 142 5.22 15.49 -5.42
C GLU A 142 5.17 14.73 -4.07
N LEU A 143 3.98 14.33 -3.65
CA LEU A 143 3.79 13.57 -2.41
C LEU A 143 4.44 12.18 -2.47
N ALA A 144 4.35 11.51 -3.61
CA ALA A 144 4.98 10.21 -3.83
C ALA A 144 6.52 10.32 -3.84
N GLU A 145 7.09 11.39 -4.38
CA GLU A 145 8.54 11.64 -4.35
C GLU A 145 9.04 11.82 -2.91
N GLU A 146 8.28 12.52 -2.06
CA GLU A 146 8.63 12.61 -0.65
C GLU A 146 8.64 11.22 0.02
N ALA A 147 7.62 10.41 -0.24
CA ALA A 147 7.53 9.05 0.31
C ALA A 147 8.65 8.11 -0.18
N ARG A 148 9.27 8.39 -1.33
CA ARG A 148 10.40 7.59 -1.86
C ARG A 148 11.72 7.86 -1.16
N LYS A 149 11.83 8.90 -0.33
CA LYS A 149 13.10 9.24 0.34
C LYS A 149 13.46 8.19 1.40
N PRO A 150 14.69 7.65 1.37
CA PRO A 150 15.13 6.56 2.24
C PRO A 150 14.96 6.82 3.74
N ARG A 151 14.94 8.09 4.16
CA ARG A 151 14.76 8.48 5.57
C ARG A 151 13.44 8.02 6.19
N HIS A 152 12.45 7.67 5.36
CA HIS A 152 11.14 7.19 5.79
C HIS A 152 11.04 5.66 5.78
N HIS A 153 12.10 4.97 5.35
CA HIS A 153 12.06 3.55 5.05
C HIS A 153 12.73 2.70 6.13
N HIS A 154 12.17 1.51 6.33
CA HIS A 154 12.75 0.43 7.12
C HIS A 154 12.63 -0.87 6.35
N GLY A 155 13.74 -1.63 6.27
CA GLY A 155 13.79 -2.93 5.59
C GLY A 155 13.82 -4.08 6.58
N HIS A 156 12.97 -5.10 6.37
CA HIS A 156 13.02 -6.36 7.10
C HIS A 156 13.60 -7.44 6.21
N VAL A 157 14.71 -8.04 6.66
CA VAL A 157 15.33 -9.22 6.06
C VAL A 157 14.74 -10.45 6.73
N TRP A 158 14.15 -11.33 5.94
CA TRP A 158 13.38 -12.46 6.43
C TRP A 158 14.24 -13.65 6.86
N SER A 159 13.82 -14.30 7.94
CA SER A 159 14.21 -15.67 8.32
C SER A 159 12.99 -16.58 8.33
N VAL A 160 13.18 -17.89 8.12
CA VAL A 160 12.10 -18.87 8.25
C VAL A 160 11.52 -18.79 9.67
N GLY A 161 10.19 -18.69 9.74
CA GLY A 161 9.47 -18.58 11.02
C GLY A 161 9.22 -17.14 11.48
N ASP A 162 9.81 -16.12 10.83
CA ASP A 162 9.50 -14.73 11.16
C ASP A 162 8.02 -14.42 10.98
N ILE A 163 7.46 -13.66 11.92
CA ILE A 163 6.12 -13.08 11.82
C ILE A 163 6.26 -11.56 11.93
N VAL A 164 5.89 -10.86 10.86
CA VAL A 164 5.90 -9.41 10.81
C VAL A 164 4.47 -8.89 10.67
N VAL A 165 4.12 -7.93 11.51
CA VAL A 165 2.81 -7.25 11.47
C VAL A 165 3.05 -5.77 11.22
N TRP A 166 2.30 -5.19 10.29
CA TRP A 166 2.34 -3.75 10.05
C TRP A 166 0.95 -3.14 9.97
N ASP A 167 0.89 -1.87 10.31
CA ASP A 167 -0.34 -1.08 10.29
C ASP A 167 -0.51 -0.40 8.93
N ASN A 168 -1.46 -0.86 8.14
CA ASN A 168 -1.76 -0.30 6.81
C ASN A 168 -2.33 1.13 6.87
N ARG A 169 -2.76 1.58 8.05
CA ARG A 169 -3.33 2.91 8.24
C ARG A 169 -2.27 4.01 8.17
N ALA A 170 -1.01 3.65 8.40
CA ALA A 170 0.11 4.60 8.40
C ALA A 170 1.39 4.04 7.75
N THR A 171 1.28 2.98 6.94
CA THR A 171 2.44 2.33 6.33
C THR A 171 2.14 1.96 4.88
N MET A 172 3.05 2.31 3.97
CA MET A 172 3.19 1.62 2.69
C MET A 172 4.29 0.57 2.79
N HIS A 173 4.22 -0.44 1.96
CA HIS A 173 5.23 -1.47 1.88
C HIS A 173 5.48 -1.93 0.46
N ARG A 174 6.61 -2.63 0.26
CA ARG A 174 6.95 -3.29 -1.01
C ARG A 174 7.88 -4.48 -0.75
N VAL A 175 7.91 -5.43 -1.66
CA VAL A 175 8.93 -6.49 -1.69
C VAL A 175 10.05 -6.13 -2.67
N VAL A 176 11.27 -6.56 -2.38
CA VAL A 176 12.40 -6.48 -3.32
C VAL A 176 12.65 -7.86 -3.91
N ILE A 177 12.59 -7.97 -5.25
CA ILE A 177 12.74 -9.24 -5.96
C ILE A 177 14.19 -9.37 -6.45
N ASP A 178 15.12 -9.44 -5.50
CA ASP A 178 16.57 -9.55 -5.72
C ASP A 178 17.17 -10.90 -5.29
N TYR A 179 16.31 -11.87 -4.97
CA TYR A 179 16.73 -13.23 -4.59
C TYR A 179 17.07 -14.07 -5.83
N PRO A 180 17.90 -15.14 -5.66
CA PRO A 180 18.38 -15.95 -6.78
C PRO A 180 17.25 -16.60 -7.58
N VAL A 181 17.46 -16.73 -8.90
CA VAL A 181 16.54 -17.46 -9.78
C VAL A 181 16.53 -18.93 -9.37
N GLY A 182 15.33 -19.52 -9.27
CA GLY A 182 15.14 -20.91 -8.85
C GLY A 182 14.99 -21.12 -7.34
N GLU A 183 15.24 -20.08 -6.53
CA GLU A 183 14.91 -20.14 -5.11
C GLU A 183 13.47 -19.67 -4.87
N THR A 184 12.83 -20.30 -3.89
CA THR A 184 11.42 -20.07 -3.54
C THR A 184 11.31 -19.08 -2.39
N ARG A 185 10.27 -18.25 -2.46
CA ARG A 185 9.85 -17.39 -1.35
C ARG A 185 8.37 -17.63 -1.08
N ILE A 186 8.07 -18.34 0.02
CA ILE A 186 6.69 -18.67 0.43
C ILE A 186 6.34 -17.91 1.70
N MET A 187 5.27 -17.13 1.63
CA MET A 187 4.76 -16.36 2.74
C MET A 187 3.28 -16.69 2.97
N GLN A 188 2.88 -16.77 4.22
CA GLN A 188 1.48 -16.84 4.59
C GLN A 188 1.01 -15.46 5.06
N ARG A 189 -0.05 -14.93 4.43
CA ARG A 189 -0.59 -13.61 4.73
C ARG A 189 -1.94 -13.70 5.42
N VAL A 190 -2.15 -12.86 6.43
CA VAL A 190 -3.44 -12.61 7.07
C VAL A 190 -3.72 -11.12 7.04
N LEU A 191 -4.90 -10.74 6.58
CA LEU A 191 -5.40 -9.36 6.61
C LEU A 191 -6.37 -9.21 7.78
N ILE A 192 -6.21 -8.11 8.52
CA ILE A 192 -7.09 -7.76 9.64
C ILE A 192 -8.00 -6.63 9.16
N GLU A 193 -9.30 -6.87 9.17
CA GLU A 193 -10.31 -5.88 8.78
C GLU A 193 -10.16 -4.62 9.62
N GLY A 194 -10.29 -3.48 8.97
CA GLY A 194 -10.13 -2.15 9.57
C GLY A 194 -11.42 -1.37 9.66
N ASP A 195 -11.24 -0.05 9.72
CA ASP A 195 -12.30 0.93 9.79
C ASP A 195 -12.27 1.81 8.53
N ARG A 196 -13.38 2.51 8.27
CA ARG A 196 -13.42 3.50 7.21
C ARG A 196 -12.40 4.61 7.51
N PRO A 197 -11.52 4.96 6.56
CA PRO A 197 -10.56 6.04 6.74
C PRO A 197 -11.23 7.40 7.00
N VAL A 198 -10.74 8.12 7.99
CA VAL A 198 -11.18 9.47 8.38
C VAL A 198 -10.01 10.43 8.47
#